data_e7811706d2e8d9a56990fc4ade9ef87f
#
_entry.id   e7811706d2e8d9a56990fc4ade9ef87f
#
_cell.length_a   1.000
_cell.length_b   1.000
_cell.length_c   1.000
_cell.angle_alpha   90.00
_cell.angle_beta   90.00
_cell.angle_gamma   90.00
#
_symmetry.space_group_name_H-M   'P 1'
#
loop_
_entity.id
_entity.type
_entity.pdbx_description
1 polymer ?
#
loop_
_entity_poly.entity_id
_entity_poly.type
_entity_poly.pdbx_seq_one_letter_code
_entity_poly.pdbx_strand_id
1 'polypeptide(L)'
;MDGVIWKGDAPIGDLPATFKRIRERGLKFVFATNNGTKTPEEYKKRLAELGVEIDSSQMVTSALGVAFMLAQKYPRGTKIFVIGEDGIRVALEEKGFEILSTENAPDAQVFVMGIDRGISFQKVAEATLLVRAGIPFYT
;
A
#
# COMPACT_ATOMS: atom_id res chain seq x y z
N MET A 1 -0.94 11.68 -4.33
CA MET A 1 0.24 12.21 -5.06
C MET A 1 -0.06 12.36 -6.54
N ASP A 2 -0.81 11.43 -7.14
CA ASP A 2 -1.29 11.58 -8.51
C ASP A 2 -2.14 12.84 -8.65
N GLY A 3 -1.93 13.63 -9.72
CA GLY A 3 -2.56 14.93 -9.93
C GLY A 3 -2.06 16.07 -9.05
N VAL A 4 -1.09 15.85 -8.17
CA VAL A 4 -0.50 16.86 -7.27
C VAL A 4 1.00 16.98 -7.45
N ILE A 5 1.72 15.86 -7.38
CA ILE A 5 3.18 15.79 -7.55
C ILE A 5 3.53 15.44 -8.99
N TRP A 6 2.74 14.56 -9.60
CA TRP A 6 2.88 14.15 -11.00
C TRP A 6 1.52 13.89 -11.67
N LYS A 7 1.53 13.90 -12.99
CA LYS A 7 0.42 13.45 -13.84
C LYS A 7 0.99 12.43 -14.85
N GLY A 8 0.56 11.18 -14.72
CA GLY A 8 1.25 10.09 -15.43
C GLY A 8 2.72 10.00 -14.98
N ASP A 9 3.65 10.13 -15.91
CA ASP A 9 5.10 10.10 -15.63
C ASP A 9 5.74 11.49 -15.49
N ALA A 10 5.00 12.55 -15.79
CA ALA A 10 5.53 13.92 -15.77
C ALA A 10 5.35 14.58 -14.38
N PRO A 11 6.38 15.26 -13.84
CA PRO A 11 6.26 16.05 -12.62
C PRO A 11 5.35 17.27 -12.85
N ILE A 12 4.66 17.70 -11.80
CA ILE A 12 3.87 18.93 -11.80
C ILE A 12 4.72 20.04 -11.16
N GLY A 13 5.16 21.01 -11.97
CA GLY A 13 6.02 22.10 -11.54
C GLY A 13 7.46 21.68 -11.27
N ASP A 14 8.22 22.58 -10.63
CA ASP A 14 9.63 22.36 -10.24
C ASP A 14 9.66 21.73 -8.84
N LEU A 15 9.63 20.39 -8.78
CA LEU A 15 9.65 19.65 -7.53
C LEU A 15 10.96 19.86 -6.75
N PRO A 16 12.16 19.75 -7.37
CA PRO A 16 13.41 19.96 -6.66
C PRO A 16 13.48 21.33 -5.98
N ALA A 17 13.16 22.41 -6.70
CA ALA A 17 13.17 23.76 -6.12
C ALA A 17 12.11 23.93 -5.03
N THR A 18 10.94 23.30 -5.16
CA THR A 18 9.86 23.35 -4.17
C THR A 18 10.28 22.69 -2.87
N PHE A 19 10.79 21.44 -2.93
CA PHE A 19 11.19 20.71 -1.72
C PHE A 19 12.48 21.23 -1.12
N LYS A 20 13.39 21.82 -1.91
CA LYS A 20 14.54 22.59 -1.40
C LYS A 20 14.08 23.76 -0.52
N ARG A 21 13.14 24.59 -0.99
CA ARG A 21 12.59 25.71 -0.22
C ARG A 21 11.90 25.28 1.07
N ILE A 22 11.20 24.13 1.05
CA ILE A 22 10.56 23.57 2.26
C ILE A 22 11.63 23.22 3.30
N ARG A 23 12.72 22.55 2.89
CA ARG A 23 13.84 22.17 3.76
C ARG A 23 14.59 23.40 4.31
N GLU A 24 14.87 24.39 3.47
CA GLU A 24 15.55 25.64 3.86
C GLU A 24 14.75 26.43 4.93
N ARG A 25 13.43 26.25 4.97
CA ARG A 25 12.57 26.82 6.02
C ARG A 25 12.47 25.96 7.28
N GLY A 26 13.19 24.85 7.35
CA GLY A 26 13.15 23.93 8.48
C GLY A 26 11.84 23.16 8.64
N LEU A 27 10.99 23.13 7.59
CA LEU A 27 9.71 22.45 7.63
C LEU A 27 9.88 20.95 7.39
N LYS A 28 9.21 20.15 8.21
CA LYS A 28 9.08 18.70 7.99
C LYS A 28 7.90 18.43 7.07
N PHE A 29 8.03 17.39 6.24
CA PHE A 29 6.95 16.98 5.34
C PHE A 29 6.91 15.46 5.20
N VAL A 30 5.75 14.97 4.86
CA VAL A 30 5.50 13.57 4.47
C VAL A 30 4.67 13.54 3.19
N PHE A 31 4.86 12.49 2.40
CA PHE A 31 4.01 12.21 1.26
C PHE A 31 2.92 11.24 1.69
N ALA A 32 1.67 11.56 1.39
CA ALA A 32 0.54 10.68 1.61
C ALA A 32 -0.15 10.33 0.29
N THR A 33 -0.54 9.07 0.14
CA THR A 33 -1.27 8.60 -1.04
C THR A 33 -2.28 7.53 -0.65
N ASN A 34 -3.45 7.57 -1.28
CA ASN A 34 -4.43 6.49 -1.22
C ASN A 34 -4.11 5.34 -2.18
N ASN A 35 -3.08 5.48 -3.01
CA ASN A 35 -2.63 4.43 -3.90
C ASN A 35 -1.72 3.45 -3.14
N GLY A 36 -2.26 2.29 -2.78
CA GLY A 36 -1.57 1.22 -2.05
C GLY A 36 -0.93 0.16 -2.96
N THR A 37 -0.77 0.41 -4.27
CA THR A 37 -0.22 -0.58 -5.20
C THR A 37 1.28 -0.73 -5.09
N LYS A 38 1.99 0.32 -4.69
CA LYS A 38 3.46 0.36 -4.58
C LYS A 38 3.92 0.44 -3.14
N THR A 39 5.13 -0.08 -2.92
CA THR A 39 5.83 0.02 -1.64
C THR A 39 6.39 1.44 -1.40
N PRO A 40 6.67 1.85 -0.15
CA PRO A 40 7.38 3.10 0.13
C PRO A 40 8.71 3.24 -0.61
N GLU A 41 9.46 2.15 -0.77
CA GLU A 41 10.74 2.15 -1.48
C GLU A 41 10.57 2.45 -2.98
N GLU A 42 9.54 1.93 -3.62
CA GLU A 42 9.24 2.24 -5.02
C GLU A 42 8.84 3.71 -5.20
N TYR A 43 8.08 4.27 -4.26
CA TYR A 43 7.77 5.70 -4.27
C TYR A 43 9.00 6.57 -4.03
N LYS A 44 9.87 6.19 -3.10
CA LYS A 44 11.16 6.84 -2.84
C LYS A 44 12.02 6.88 -4.11
N LYS A 45 12.15 5.73 -4.79
CA LYS A 45 12.88 5.64 -6.06
C LYS A 45 12.29 6.58 -7.11
N ARG A 46 10.99 6.56 -7.29
CA ARG A 46 10.31 7.45 -8.25
C ARG A 46 10.50 8.93 -7.91
N LEU A 47 10.44 9.32 -6.65
CA LEU A 47 10.69 10.70 -6.22
C LEU A 47 12.14 11.12 -6.48
N ALA A 48 13.10 10.22 -6.23
CA ALA A 48 14.52 10.46 -6.54
C ALA A 48 14.76 10.69 -8.03
N GLU A 49 14.10 9.92 -8.91
CA GLU A 49 14.12 10.13 -10.37
C GLU A 49 13.58 11.52 -10.77
N LEU A 50 12.70 12.09 -9.97
CA LEU A 50 12.17 13.46 -10.14
C LEU A 50 12.97 14.53 -9.35
N GLY A 51 14.14 14.17 -8.81
CA GLY A 51 15.04 15.07 -8.10
C GLY A 51 14.61 15.40 -6.66
N VAL A 52 13.77 14.55 -6.06
CA VAL A 52 13.31 14.73 -4.66
C VAL A 52 13.76 13.54 -3.82
N GLU A 53 14.82 13.73 -3.04
CA GLU A 53 15.32 12.74 -2.09
C GLU A 53 14.48 12.73 -0.80
N ILE A 54 14.07 11.52 -0.36
CA ILE A 54 13.33 11.30 0.87
C ILE A 54 13.78 10.01 1.57
N ASP A 55 13.45 9.89 2.85
CA ASP A 55 13.46 8.62 3.56
C ASP A 55 12.12 7.89 3.38
N SER A 56 12.13 6.56 3.40
CA SER A 56 10.90 5.75 3.29
C SER A 56 9.89 6.05 4.40
N SER A 57 10.37 6.47 5.59
CA SER A 57 9.54 6.93 6.71
C SER A 57 8.73 8.21 6.41
N GLN A 58 9.10 8.93 5.35
CA GLN A 58 8.35 10.11 4.87
C GLN A 58 7.23 9.74 3.88
N MET A 59 7.01 8.43 3.63
CA MET A 59 5.96 7.95 2.75
C MET A 59 4.86 7.25 3.55
N VAL A 60 3.61 7.70 3.40
CA VAL A 60 2.42 7.09 3.97
C VAL A 60 1.49 6.65 2.84
N THR A 61 1.19 5.36 2.78
CA THR A 61 0.25 4.80 1.81
C THR A 61 -0.99 4.25 2.52
N SER A 62 -2.11 4.09 1.80
CA SER A 62 -3.28 3.39 2.34
C SER A 62 -2.94 1.96 2.78
N ALA A 63 -2.03 1.29 2.05
CA ALA A 63 -1.55 -0.05 2.40
C ALA A 63 -0.88 -0.10 3.78
N LEU A 64 0.02 0.86 4.08
CA LEU A 64 0.62 0.97 5.41
C LEU A 64 -0.43 1.24 6.50
N GLY A 65 -1.43 2.08 6.18
CA GLY A 65 -2.53 2.37 7.11
C GLY A 65 -3.35 1.12 7.46
N VAL A 66 -3.73 0.34 6.46
CA VAL A 66 -4.45 -0.93 6.66
C VAL A 66 -3.60 -1.92 7.45
N ALA A 67 -2.34 -2.12 7.07
CA ALA A 67 -1.43 -3.03 7.77
C ALA A 67 -1.23 -2.63 9.24
N PHE A 68 -1.08 -1.33 9.53
CA PHE A 68 -0.99 -0.81 10.88
C PHE A 68 -2.28 -1.08 11.68
N MET A 69 -3.44 -0.78 11.11
CA MET A 69 -4.75 -1.00 11.74
C MET A 69 -4.97 -2.49 12.06
N LEU A 70 -4.65 -3.39 11.13
CA LEU A 70 -4.81 -4.82 11.33
C LEU A 70 -3.87 -5.35 12.41
N ALA A 71 -2.64 -4.84 12.48
CA ALA A 71 -1.68 -5.21 13.53
C ALA A 71 -2.13 -4.82 14.96
N GLN A 72 -3.08 -3.87 15.09
CA GLN A 72 -3.70 -3.56 16.39
C GLN A 72 -4.85 -4.53 16.75
N LYS A 73 -5.40 -5.25 15.77
CA LYS A 73 -6.58 -6.10 15.94
C LYS A 73 -6.26 -7.59 15.94
N TYR A 74 -5.22 -7.99 15.22
CA TYR A 74 -4.91 -9.39 14.97
C TYR A 74 -3.47 -9.72 15.36
N PRO A 75 -3.21 -10.91 15.90
CA PRO A 75 -1.85 -11.33 16.25
C PRO A 75 -1.01 -11.59 14.99
N ARG A 76 0.32 -11.58 15.18
CA ARG A 76 1.26 -12.04 14.15
C ARG A 76 0.95 -13.49 13.75
N GLY A 77 1.15 -13.82 12.50
CA GLY A 77 0.81 -15.14 11.94
C GLY A 77 -0.66 -15.29 11.54
N THR A 78 -1.51 -14.27 11.74
CA THR A 78 -2.88 -14.31 11.20
C THR A 78 -2.83 -14.47 9.68
N LYS A 79 -3.58 -15.43 9.18
CA LYS A 79 -3.69 -15.77 7.76
C LYS A 79 -4.61 -14.80 7.03
N ILE A 80 -4.06 -14.11 6.03
CA ILE A 80 -4.79 -13.08 5.27
C ILE A 80 -4.82 -13.45 3.80
N PHE A 81 -6.01 -13.54 3.21
CA PHE A 81 -6.16 -13.55 1.76
C PHE A 81 -6.17 -12.11 1.25
N VAL A 82 -5.37 -11.84 0.20
CA VAL A 82 -5.21 -10.49 -0.34
C VAL A 82 -5.49 -10.47 -1.84
N ILE A 83 -6.45 -9.63 -2.24
CA ILE A 83 -6.53 -9.12 -3.61
C ILE A 83 -5.88 -7.74 -3.61
N GLY A 84 -4.70 -7.62 -4.20
CA GLY A 84 -3.92 -6.38 -4.19
C GLY A 84 -2.51 -6.62 -4.74
N GLU A 85 -1.85 -5.52 -5.08
CA GLU A 85 -0.47 -5.51 -5.60
C GLU A 85 0.55 -5.50 -4.44
N ASP A 86 1.84 -5.43 -4.78
CA ASP A 86 2.95 -5.60 -3.83
C ASP A 86 2.91 -4.64 -2.64
N GLY A 87 2.44 -3.41 -2.84
CA GLY A 87 2.37 -2.44 -1.75
C GLY A 87 1.59 -2.91 -0.53
N ILE A 88 0.42 -3.55 -0.72
CA ILE A 88 -0.37 -4.06 0.42
C ILE A 88 0.17 -5.41 0.93
N ARG A 89 0.68 -6.27 0.04
CA ARG A 89 1.26 -7.57 0.43
C ARG A 89 2.47 -7.38 1.34
N VAL A 90 3.44 -6.59 0.89
CA VAL A 90 4.66 -6.29 1.64
C VAL A 90 4.33 -5.61 2.98
N ALA A 91 3.43 -4.62 2.98
CA ALA A 91 3.04 -3.93 4.21
C ALA A 91 2.44 -4.87 5.27
N LEU A 92 1.66 -5.87 4.85
CA LEU A 92 1.08 -6.88 5.74
C LEU A 92 2.14 -7.89 6.22
N GLU A 93 3.02 -8.37 5.34
CA GLU A 93 4.12 -9.28 5.67
C GLU A 93 5.09 -8.66 6.68
N GLU A 94 5.44 -7.38 6.52
CA GLU A 94 6.27 -6.63 7.48
C GLU A 94 5.63 -6.54 8.88
N LYS A 95 4.30 -6.57 8.97
CA LYS A 95 3.59 -6.67 10.26
C LYS A 95 3.53 -8.09 10.79
N GLY A 96 4.03 -9.07 10.03
CA GLY A 96 4.12 -10.47 10.41
C GLY A 96 2.87 -11.29 10.15
N PHE A 97 2.03 -10.85 9.23
CA PHE A 97 0.89 -11.62 8.74
C PHE A 97 1.33 -12.66 7.70
N GLU A 98 0.60 -13.76 7.61
CA GLU A 98 0.79 -14.80 6.60
C GLU A 98 -0.13 -14.51 5.40
N ILE A 99 0.46 -14.23 4.24
CA ILE A 99 -0.31 -13.96 3.03
C ILE A 99 -0.56 -15.27 2.27
N LEU A 100 -1.84 -15.60 2.12
CA LEU A 100 -2.26 -16.83 1.47
C LEU A 100 -2.25 -16.71 -0.06
N SER A 101 -1.93 -17.83 -0.73
CA SER A 101 -2.19 -18.00 -2.15
C SER A 101 -3.71 -18.15 -2.43
N THR A 102 -4.12 -18.07 -3.69
CA THR A 102 -5.53 -18.25 -4.06
C THR A 102 -6.04 -19.63 -3.72
N GLU A 103 -5.21 -20.67 -3.87
CA GLU A 103 -5.55 -22.06 -3.55
C GLU A 103 -5.79 -22.27 -2.05
N ASN A 104 -5.10 -21.50 -1.22
CA ASN A 104 -5.21 -21.56 0.24
C ASN A 104 -6.17 -20.49 0.81
N ALA A 105 -6.86 -19.74 -0.03
CA ALA A 105 -7.80 -18.71 0.40
C ALA A 105 -8.86 -19.20 1.41
N PRO A 106 -9.39 -20.45 1.33
CA PRO A 106 -10.35 -20.95 2.32
C PRO A 106 -9.85 -20.97 3.76
N ASP A 107 -8.53 -20.95 3.99
CA ASP A 107 -7.93 -20.89 5.34
C ASP A 107 -7.84 -19.47 5.90
N ALA A 108 -8.27 -18.46 5.17
CA ALA A 108 -8.14 -17.06 5.56
C ALA A 108 -8.98 -16.71 6.79
N GLN A 109 -8.37 -15.99 7.70
CA GLN A 109 -9.00 -15.42 8.89
C GLN A 109 -9.42 -13.96 8.67
N VAL A 110 -8.81 -13.31 7.67
CA VAL A 110 -9.09 -11.93 7.25
C VAL A 110 -8.96 -11.87 5.73
N PHE A 111 -9.80 -11.06 5.09
CA PHE A 111 -9.71 -10.74 3.67
C PHE A 111 -9.42 -9.24 3.50
N VAL A 112 -8.42 -8.91 2.68
CA VAL A 112 -8.06 -7.52 2.35
C VAL A 112 -8.13 -7.34 0.84
N MET A 113 -8.76 -6.26 0.39
CA MET A 113 -8.87 -5.93 -1.03
C MET A 113 -8.40 -4.51 -1.31
N GLY A 114 -7.52 -4.37 -2.27
CA GLY A 114 -7.08 -3.12 -2.88
C GLY A 114 -7.10 -3.20 -4.39
N ILE A 115 -6.41 -2.27 -5.05
CA ILE A 115 -6.23 -2.31 -6.50
C ILE A 115 -5.33 -3.49 -6.86
N ASP A 116 -5.80 -4.34 -7.75
CA ASP A 116 -5.06 -5.46 -8.33
C ASP A 116 -5.30 -5.49 -9.85
N ARG A 117 -4.31 -5.09 -10.64
CA ARG A 117 -4.39 -5.13 -12.11
C ARG A 117 -4.28 -6.56 -12.66
N GLY A 118 -3.82 -7.50 -11.84
CA GLY A 118 -3.77 -8.93 -12.10
C GLY A 118 -4.97 -9.70 -11.51
N ILE A 119 -6.11 -9.02 -11.30
CA ILE A 119 -7.33 -9.65 -10.78
C ILE A 119 -7.78 -10.79 -11.72
N SER A 120 -8.14 -11.92 -11.14
CA SER A 120 -8.64 -13.07 -11.88
C SER A 120 -10.03 -13.50 -11.37
N PHE A 121 -10.77 -14.25 -12.21
CA PHE A 121 -12.05 -14.83 -11.80
C PHE A 121 -11.91 -15.66 -10.51
N GLN A 122 -10.85 -16.46 -10.41
CA GLN A 122 -10.62 -17.31 -9.24
C GLN A 122 -10.43 -16.48 -7.96
N LYS A 123 -9.62 -15.39 -8.00
CA LYS A 123 -9.47 -14.49 -6.87
C LYS A 123 -10.80 -13.91 -6.40
N VAL A 124 -11.66 -13.50 -7.35
CA VAL A 124 -12.99 -12.94 -7.03
C VAL A 124 -13.93 -14.00 -6.47
N ALA A 125 -13.89 -15.21 -7.01
CA ALA A 125 -14.71 -16.34 -6.52
C ALA A 125 -14.36 -16.65 -5.05
N GLU A 126 -13.06 -16.82 -4.73
CA GLU A 126 -12.61 -17.07 -3.36
C GLU A 126 -12.99 -15.92 -2.41
N ALA A 127 -12.74 -14.66 -2.83
CA ALA A 127 -13.13 -13.50 -2.05
C ALA A 127 -14.64 -13.47 -1.74
N THR A 128 -15.48 -13.84 -2.73
CA THR A 128 -16.92 -13.90 -2.56
C THR A 128 -17.32 -14.97 -1.53
N LEU A 129 -16.69 -16.14 -1.58
CA LEU A 129 -16.93 -17.21 -0.61
C LEU A 129 -16.53 -16.80 0.80
N LEU A 130 -15.37 -16.13 0.97
CA LEU A 130 -14.91 -15.63 2.26
C LEU A 130 -15.88 -14.61 2.87
N VAL A 131 -16.33 -13.64 2.07
CA VAL A 131 -17.27 -12.62 2.52
C VAL A 131 -18.61 -13.26 2.93
N ARG A 132 -19.11 -14.23 2.15
CA ARG A 132 -20.33 -14.98 2.48
C ARG A 132 -20.18 -15.86 3.73
N ALA A 133 -18.99 -16.34 4.01
CA ALA A 133 -18.66 -17.07 5.23
C ALA A 133 -18.52 -16.17 6.45
N GLY A 134 -18.64 -14.84 6.30
CA GLY A 134 -18.53 -13.87 7.40
C GLY A 134 -17.09 -13.54 7.80
N ILE A 135 -16.11 -13.88 6.96
CA ILE A 135 -14.71 -13.50 7.20
C ILE A 135 -14.58 -11.97 7.19
N PRO A 136 -13.92 -11.35 8.20
CA PRO A 136 -13.72 -9.91 8.25
C PRO A 136 -13.06 -9.39 6.97
N PHE A 137 -13.68 -8.38 6.37
CA PHE A 137 -13.27 -7.79 5.11
C PHE A 137 -12.85 -6.33 5.28
N TYR A 138 -11.71 -5.96 4.69
CA TYR A 138 -11.14 -4.61 4.70
C TYR A 138 -10.76 -4.16 3.29
N THR A 139 -11.02 -2.88 2.98
CA THR A 139 -10.69 -2.26 1.69
C THR A 139 -10.18 -0.84 1.88
#